data_67d5e3ddfb98eb601ccef8c114265fea
#
_entry.id   67d5e3ddfb98eb601ccef8c114265fea
#
_cell.length_a   1.000
_cell.length_b   1.000
_cell.length_c   1.000
_cell.angle_alpha   90.00
_cell.angle_beta   90.00
_cell.angle_gamma   90.00
#
_symmetry.space_group_name_H-M   'P 1'
#
loop_
_entity.id
_entity.type
_entity.pdbx_description
1 polymer ?
#
loop_
_entity_poly.entity_id
_entity_poly.type
_entity_poly.pdbx_seq_one_letter_code
_entity_poly.pdbx_strand_id
1 'polypeptide(L)'
;MKRLWLCLLLALPASCFAYCFDAAGQRQEVDPLLLEAIAIQESGLRQNAVNRNYDDNGRLISTDYGVMQINTANANRLVKMGLIHRPEDLLKDACFNVQAGAWVLARHLRVCGNTWRCLGSYNAGFHPSAKQEAKRLLYAQLVRNIYDRLKARRVPPAHLAIR
;
A
#
# COMPACT_ATOMS: atom_id res chain seq x y z
N MET A 1 10.29 -21.45 56.31
CA MET A 1 10.75 -20.36 55.41
C MET A 1 10.41 -20.74 53.96
N LYS A 2 9.26 -20.26 53.43
CA LYS A 2 8.80 -20.57 52.08
C LYS A 2 9.32 -19.48 51.13
N ARG A 3 10.21 -19.82 50.22
CA ARG A 3 10.71 -18.90 49.20
C ARG A 3 9.68 -18.77 48.07
N LEU A 4 9.04 -17.60 47.97
CA LEU A 4 8.18 -17.24 46.85
C LEU A 4 9.07 -16.87 45.66
N TRP A 5 9.03 -17.69 44.60
CA TRP A 5 9.63 -17.37 43.31
C TRP A 5 8.65 -16.50 42.54
N LEU A 6 9.00 -15.21 42.44
CA LEU A 6 8.26 -14.25 41.62
C LEU A 6 8.71 -14.43 40.15
N CYS A 7 7.91 -15.15 39.35
CA CYS A 7 8.13 -15.23 37.89
C CYS A 7 7.79 -13.88 37.27
N LEU A 8 8.84 -13.10 36.97
CA LEU A 8 8.73 -11.87 36.19
C LEU A 8 8.48 -12.26 34.73
N LEU A 9 7.21 -12.23 34.28
CA LEU A 9 6.86 -12.36 32.87
C LEU A 9 7.34 -11.10 32.14
N LEU A 10 8.49 -11.20 31.46
CA LEU A 10 8.93 -10.23 30.50
C LEU A 10 7.97 -10.28 29.30
N ALA A 11 7.01 -9.35 29.27
CA ALA A 11 6.22 -9.07 28.06
C ALA A 11 7.17 -8.52 27.01
N LEU A 12 7.59 -9.35 26.06
CA LEU A 12 8.28 -8.91 24.85
C LEU A 12 7.33 -7.97 24.10
N PRO A 13 7.75 -6.74 23.73
CA PRO A 13 6.93 -5.90 22.89
C PRO A 13 6.74 -6.63 21.56
N ALA A 14 5.51 -7.00 21.24
CA ALA A 14 5.15 -7.36 19.88
C ALA A 14 5.52 -6.18 19.00
N SER A 15 6.52 -6.34 18.15
CA SER A 15 6.89 -5.35 17.15
C SER A 15 5.68 -5.17 16.24
N CYS A 16 4.81 -4.23 16.59
CA CYS A 16 3.71 -3.80 15.76
C CYS A 16 4.36 -3.11 14.55
N PHE A 17 4.45 -3.80 13.42
CA PHE A 17 4.81 -3.20 12.14
C PHE A 17 3.70 -2.21 11.78
N ALA A 18 3.83 -1.00 12.28
CA ALA A 18 2.90 0.07 11.97
C ALA A 18 3.16 0.48 10.52
N TYR A 19 2.25 0.17 9.61
CA TYR A 19 2.32 0.55 8.18
C TYR A 19 2.20 2.06 7.95
N CYS A 20 2.10 2.87 8.98
CA CYS A 20 2.05 4.34 8.99
C CYS A 20 1.12 4.96 7.92
N PHE A 21 -0.01 4.34 7.60
CA PHE A 21 -0.97 4.84 6.61
C PHE A 21 -1.45 6.26 6.93
N ASP A 22 -1.69 6.57 8.20
CA ASP A 22 -2.15 7.91 8.63
C ASP A 22 -1.08 8.98 8.32
N ALA A 23 0.17 8.73 8.68
CA ALA A 23 1.26 9.66 8.42
C ALA A 23 1.54 9.84 6.92
N ALA A 24 1.47 8.75 6.14
CA ALA A 24 1.65 8.79 4.70
C ALA A 24 0.48 9.52 4.01
N GLY A 25 -0.75 9.26 4.45
CA GLY A 25 -1.95 9.91 3.96
C GLY A 25 -1.93 11.42 4.21
N GLN A 26 -1.63 11.83 5.44
CA GLN A 26 -1.50 13.25 5.79
C GLN A 26 -0.45 13.96 4.95
N ARG A 27 0.73 13.36 4.76
CA ARG A 27 1.82 13.95 3.98
C ARG A 27 1.48 14.15 2.51
N GLN A 28 0.68 13.27 1.93
CA GLN A 28 0.37 13.25 0.50
C GLN A 28 -1.06 13.71 0.18
N GLU A 29 -1.84 14.10 1.20
CA GLU A 29 -3.25 14.50 1.08
C GLU A 29 -4.11 13.40 0.43
N VAL A 30 -3.86 12.14 0.84
CA VAL A 30 -4.57 10.94 0.40
C VAL A 30 -5.24 10.28 1.60
N ASP A 31 -6.46 9.78 1.43
CA ASP A 31 -7.16 9.05 2.49
C ASP A 31 -6.33 7.84 2.97
N PRO A 32 -5.94 7.76 4.26
CA PRO A 32 -5.18 6.63 4.81
C PRO A 32 -5.85 5.28 4.59
N LEU A 33 -7.18 5.25 4.64
CA LEU A 33 -7.97 4.03 4.40
C LEU A 33 -7.86 3.55 2.96
N LEU A 34 -7.73 4.49 2.01
CA LEU A 34 -7.48 4.17 0.61
C LEU A 34 -6.08 3.56 0.41
N LEU A 35 -5.06 4.07 1.11
CA LEU A 35 -3.71 3.50 1.08
C LEU A 35 -3.70 2.08 1.64
N GLU A 36 -4.42 1.83 2.74
CA GLU A 36 -4.58 0.49 3.31
C GLU A 36 -5.27 -0.46 2.32
N ALA A 37 -6.33 -0.01 1.64
CA ALA A 37 -7.04 -0.80 0.65
C ALA A 37 -6.14 -1.18 -0.55
N ILE A 38 -5.30 -0.24 -1.02
CA ILE A 38 -4.30 -0.49 -2.06
C ILE A 38 -3.28 -1.51 -1.57
N ALA A 39 -2.72 -1.35 -0.38
CA ALA A 39 -1.72 -2.25 0.18
C ALA A 39 -2.25 -3.69 0.33
N ILE A 40 -3.52 -3.85 0.71
CA ILE A 40 -4.20 -5.14 0.75
C ILE A 40 -4.32 -5.72 -0.67
N GLN A 41 -4.75 -4.92 -1.64
CA GLN A 41 -4.88 -5.35 -3.04
C GLN A 41 -3.54 -5.75 -3.66
N GLU A 42 -2.47 -5.01 -3.39
CA GLU A 42 -1.17 -5.20 -4.00
C GLU A 42 -0.40 -6.40 -3.45
N SER A 43 -0.39 -6.55 -2.14
CA SER A 43 0.46 -7.55 -1.50
C SER A 43 -0.20 -8.36 -0.38
N GLY A 44 -1.44 -8.04 0.01
CA GLY A 44 -2.04 -8.54 1.25
C GLY A 44 -1.25 -8.09 2.47
N LEU A 45 -0.72 -6.86 2.47
CA LEU A 45 0.10 -6.28 3.53
C LEU A 45 1.45 -7.00 3.75
N ARG A 46 2.01 -7.65 2.74
CA ARG A 46 3.30 -8.35 2.88
C ARG A 46 4.47 -7.41 2.59
N GLN A 47 5.27 -7.13 3.62
CA GLN A 47 6.45 -6.25 3.51
C GLN A 47 7.46 -6.73 2.47
N ASN A 48 7.72 -8.03 2.44
CA ASN A 48 8.74 -8.64 1.57
C ASN A 48 8.17 -9.16 0.25
N ALA A 49 6.99 -8.68 -0.17
CA ALA A 49 6.40 -9.07 -1.43
C ALA A 49 7.26 -8.57 -2.61
N VAL A 50 7.58 -9.48 -3.52
CA VAL A 50 8.28 -9.17 -4.77
C VAL A 50 7.54 -9.85 -5.90
N ASN A 51 7.14 -9.08 -6.90
CA ASN A 51 6.54 -9.59 -8.14
C ASN A 51 7.43 -9.23 -9.32
N ARG A 52 7.69 -10.21 -10.21
CA ARG A 52 8.51 -10.04 -11.41
C ARG A 52 7.64 -10.14 -12.63
N ASN A 53 7.65 -9.09 -13.46
CA ASN A 53 6.87 -9.01 -14.68
C ASN A 53 7.78 -9.30 -15.88
N TYR A 54 7.33 -10.22 -16.74
CA TYR A 54 8.09 -10.66 -17.91
C TYR A 54 7.30 -10.33 -19.19
N ASP A 55 8.01 -10.10 -20.28
CA ASP A 55 7.42 -10.03 -21.62
C ASP A 55 7.13 -11.43 -22.19
N ASP A 56 6.50 -11.47 -23.36
CA ASP A 56 6.15 -12.73 -24.05
C ASP A 56 7.37 -13.59 -24.44
N ASN A 57 8.58 -13.00 -24.41
CA ASN A 57 9.83 -13.68 -24.68
C ASN A 57 10.55 -14.14 -23.39
N GLY A 58 9.91 -13.99 -22.23
CA GLY A 58 10.50 -14.36 -20.94
C GLY A 58 11.56 -13.38 -20.41
N ARG A 59 11.69 -12.18 -21.00
CA ARG A 59 12.62 -11.15 -20.54
C ARG A 59 11.98 -10.35 -19.42
N LEU A 60 12.70 -10.17 -18.30
CA LEU A 60 12.27 -9.33 -17.18
C LEU A 60 12.12 -7.87 -17.63
N ILE A 61 10.91 -7.31 -17.49
CA ILE A 61 10.60 -5.91 -17.84
C ILE A 61 10.39 -5.01 -16.64
N SER A 62 9.94 -5.55 -15.52
CA SER A 62 9.72 -4.80 -14.28
C SER A 62 9.72 -5.73 -13.07
N THR A 63 10.10 -5.19 -11.92
CA THR A 63 9.90 -5.82 -10.62
C THR A 63 9.13 -4.85 -9.73
N ASP A 64 8.18 -5.37 -8.94
CA ASP A 64 7.39 -4.61 -7.99
C ASP A 64 7.78 -5.00 -6.57
N TYR A 65 7.93 -4.01 -5.67
CA TYR A 65 8.57 -4.19 -4.37
C TYR A 65 7.66 -3.80 -3.21
N GLY A 66 7.51 -4.69 -2.25
CA GLY A 66 6.97 -4.44 -0.92
C GLY A 66 5.47 -4.31 -0.83
N VAL A 67 5.03 -3.70 0.27
CA VAL A 67 3.61 -3.58 0.66
C VAL A 67 2.74 -2.96 -0.44
N MET A 68 3.24 -1.88 -1.06
CA MET A 68 2.54 -1.09 -2.08
C MET A 68 2.95 -1.47 -3.51
N GLN A 69 3.74 -2.54 -3.69
CA GLN A 69 4.21 -3.02 -5.00
C GLN A 69 4.77 -1.89 -5.89
N ILE A 70 5.76 -1.18 -5.36
CA ILE A 70 6.42 -0.08 -6.08
C ILE A 70 7.23 -0.66 -7.24
N ASN A 71 6.86 -0.33 -8.47
CA ASN A 71 7.53 -0.85 -9.66
C ASN A 71 8.94 -0.26 -9.86
N THR A 72 9.77 -0.98 -10.64
CA THR A 72 11.15 -0.61 -10.94
C THR A 72 11.30 0.84 -11.40
N ALA A 73 10.38 1.36 -12.22
CA ALA A 73 10.47 2.74 -12.72
C ALA A 73 10.33 3.78 -11.59
N ASN A 74 9.38 3.57 -10.67
CA ASN A 74 9.22 4.43 -9.51
C ASN A 74 10.34 4.23 -8.49
N ALA A 75 10.80 2.99 -8.25
CA ALA A 75 11.94 2.70 -7.40
C ALA A 75 13.21 3.42 -7.89
N ASN A 76 13.50 3.38 -9.18
CA ASN A 76 14.64 4.10 -9.78
C ASN A 76 14.53 5.63 -9.64
N ARG A 77 13.31 6.18 -9.60
CA ARG A 77 13.12 7.61 -9.29
C ARG A 77 13.50 7.93 -7.85
N LEU A 78 13.15 7.06 -6.89
CA LEU A 78 13.55 7.22 -5.49
C LEU A 78 15.07 7.11 -5.32
N VAL A 79 15.74 6.23 -6.08
CA VAL A 79 17.22 6.15 -6.14
C VAL A 79 17.79 7.47 -6.66
N LYS A 80 17.28 8.00 -7.77
CA LYS A 80 17.72 9.29 -8.34
C LYS A 80 17.51 10.48 -7.40
N MET A 81 16.51 10.39 -6.52
CA MET A 81 16.24 11.39 -5.49
C MET A 81 17.14 11.23 -4.23
N GLY A 82 17.96 10.18 -4.19
CA GLY A 82 18.83 9.87 -3.04
C GLY A 82 18.08 9.34 -1.80
N LEU A 83 16.82 8.91 -1.96
CA LEU A 83 15.99 8.41 -0.87
C LEU A 83 16.25 6.95 -0.54
N ILE A 84 16.74 6.18 -1.50
CA ILE A 84 17.21 4.80 -1.37
C ILE A 84 18.45 4.62 -2.25
N HIS A 85 19.26 3.59 -1.95
CA HIS A 85 20.46 3.28 -2.75
C HIS A 85 20.14 2.35 -3.93
N ARG A 86 19.18 1.45 -3.75
CA ARG A 86 18.74 0.47 -4.75
C ARG A 86 17.27 0.10 -4.53
N PRO A 87 16.57 -0.41 -5.56
CA PRO A 87 15.14 -0.75 -5.47
C PRO A 87 14.77 -1.69 -4.32
N GLU A 88 15.65 -2.65 -3.98
CA GLU A 88 15.42 -3.63 -2.92
C GLU A 88 15.37 -3.01 -1.52
N ASP A 89 15.85 -1.79 -1.34
CA ASP A 89 15.74 -1.07 -0.07
C ASP A 89 14.28 -0.81 0.32
N LEU A 90 13.35 -0.82 -0.64
CA LEU A 90 11.91 -0.76 -0.42
C LEU A 90 11.34 -1.94 0.38
N LEU A 91 12.08 -3.03 0.50
CA LEU A 91 11.67 -4.22 1.26
C LEU A 91 12.07 -4.12 2.74
N LYS A 92 12.94 -3.18 3.12
CA LYS A 92 13.52 -3.09 4.47
C LYS A 92 12.58 -2.45 5.48
N ASP A 93 11.72 -1.52 5.02
CA ASP A 93 10.83 -0.72 5.86
C ASP A 93 9.45 -0.61 5.24
N ALA A 94 8.45 -1.22 5.88
CA ALA A 94 7.07 -1.19 5.43
C ALA A 94 6.48 0.23 5.44
N CYS A 95 6.81 1.05 6.44
CA CYS A 95 6.33 2.43 6.51
C CYS A 95 6.92 3.27 5.37
N PHE A 96 8.22 3.14 5.09
CA PHE A 96 8.82 3.83 3.94
C PHE A 96 8.19 3.38 2.62
N ASN A 97 7.91 2.08 2.46
CA ASN A 97 7.22 1.57 1.27
C ASN A 97 5.82 2.16 1.11
N VAL A 98 5.05 2.28 2.20
CA VAL A 98 3.73 2.93 2.21
C VAL A 98 3.84 4.41 1.84
N GLN A 99 4.82 5.15 2.39
CA GLN A 99 5.05 6.55 2.03
C GLN A 99 5.39 6.71 0.53
N ALA A 100 6.22 5.81 -0.01
CA ALA A 100 6.54 5.78 -1.44
C ALA A 100 5.29 5.51 -2.29
N GLY A 101 4.44 4.56 -1.89
CA GLY A 101 3.17 4.26 -2.57
C GLY A 101 2.20 5.44 -2.55
N ALA A 102 2.05 6.09 -1.39
CA ALA A 102 1.24 7.29 -1.25
C ALA A 102 1.73 8.42 -2.17
N TRP A 103 3.05 8.64 -2.26
CA TRP A 103 3.65 9.59 -3.18
C TRP A 103 3.37 9.26 -4.65
N VAL A 104 3.47 7.99 -5.05
CA VAL A 104 3.13 7.53 -6.41
C VAL A 104 1.66 7.82 -6.71
N LEU A 105 0.75 7.42 -5.81
CA LEU A 105 -0.68 7.65 -5.98
C LEU A 105 -1.01 9.14 -6.07
N ALA A 106 -0.50 9.96 -5.17
CA ALA A 106 -0.74 11.41 -5.18
C ALA A 106 -0.28 12.06 -6.50
N ARG A 107 0.84 11.61 -7.07
CA ARG A 107 1.28 12.08 -8.41
C ARG A 107 0.29 11.70 -9.50
N HIS A 108 -0.26 10.48 -9.46
CA HIS A 108 -1.26 10.04 -10.42
C HIS A 108 -2.55 10.87 -10.30
N LEU A 109 -3.04 11.07 -9.07
CA LEU A 109 -4.24 11.86 -8.81
C LEU A 109 -4.10 13.33 -9.26
N ARG A 110 -2.89 13.91 -9.17
CA ARG A 110 -2.61 15.25 -9.72
C ARG A 110 -2.68 15.31 -11.25
N VAL A 111 -2.42 14.20 -11.94
CA VAL A 111 -2.46 14.14 -13.41
C VAL A 111 -3.88 13.95 -13.94
N CYS A 112 -4.69 13.09 -13.34
CA CYS A 112 -6.00 12.70 -13.87
C CYS A 112 -7.19 12.94 -12.93
N GLY A 113 -6.96 13.65 -11.80
CA GLY A 113 -8.00 14.01 -10.84
C GLY A 113 -8.27 12.94 -9.77
N ASN A 114 -8.92 13.38 -8.69
CA ASN A 114 -9.24 12.51 -7.57
C ASN A 114 -10.52 11.69 -7.85
N THR A 115 -10.38 10.64 -8.63
CA THR A 115 -11.47 9.75 -9.03
C THR A 115 -11.07 8.29 -8.95
N TRP A 116 -12.03 7.38 -8.80
CA TRP A 116 -11.80 5.94 -8.84
C TRP A 116 -11.15 5.49 -10.16
N ARG A 117 -11.57 6.08 -11.28
CA ARG A 117 -10.95 5.80 -12.58
C ARG A 117 -9.48 6.17 -12.60
N CYS A 118 -9.13 7.35 -12.06
CA CYS A 118 -7.73 7.80 -11.95
C CYS A 118 -6.91 6.90 -11.02
N LEU A 119 -7.48 6.45 -9.89
CA LEU A 119 -6.82 5.49 -9.01
C LEU A 119 -6.39 4.23 -9.77
N GLY A 120 -7.17 3.77 -10.73
CA GLY A 120 -6.83 2.62 -11.58
C GLY A 120 -5.51 2.75 -12.33
N SER A 121 -5.03 3.98 -12.57
CA SER A 121 -3.74 4.22 -13.19
C SER A 121 -2.56 3.78 -12.32
N TYR A 122 -2.75 3.61 -11.02
CA TYR A 122 -1.72 3.08 -10.12
C TYR A 122 -1.21 1.72 -10.61
N ASN A 123 -2.11 0.84 -11.01
CA ASN A 123 -1.79 -0.47 -11.58
C ASN A 123 -1.52 -0.42 -13.09
N ALA A 124 -2.39 0.24 -13.87
CA ALA A 124 -2.39 0.12 -15.33
C ALA A 124 -1.72 1.30 -16.06
N GLY A 125 -1.23 2.31 -15.34
CA GLY A 125 -0.62 3.49 -15.96
C GLY A 125 -1.59 4.32 -16.81
N PHE A 126 -1.05 5.17 -17.67
CA PHE A 126 -1.81 6.18 -18.43
C PHE A 126 -1.93 5.88 -19.93
N HIS A 127 -1.39 4.76 -20.42
CA HIS A 127 -1.44 4.45 -21.85
C HIS A 127 -2.89 4.44 -22.37
N PRO A 128 -3.21 5.16 -23.46
CA PRO A 128 -4.58 5.36 -23.94
C PRO A 128 -5.02 4.20 -24.85
N SER A 129 -5.27 3.01 -24.27
CA SER A 129 -5.85 1.87 -25.00
C SER A 129 -7.05 1.31 -24.27
N ALA A 130 -7.99 0.71 -25.01
CA ALA A 130 -9.17 0.06 -24.43
C ALA A 130 -8.78 -1.03 -23.43
N LYS A 131 -7.72 -1.80 -23.70
CA LYS A 131 -7.18 -2.82 -22.81
C LYS A 131 -6.70 -2.23 -21.48
N GLN A 132 -5.97 -1.10 -21.52
CA GLN A 132 -5.50 -0.46 -20.29
C GLN A 132 -6.62 0.24 -19.54
N GLU A 133 -7.61 0.79 -20.25
CA GLU A 133 -8.81 1.35 -19.60
C GLU A 133 -9.58 0.28 -18.84
N ALA A 134 -9.81 -0.89 -19.45
CA ALA A 134 -10.46 -2.00 -18.77
C ALA A 134 -9.69 -2.44 -17.51
N LYS A 135 -8.35 -2.48 -17.56
CA LYS A 135 -7.50 -2.76 -16.38
C LYS A 135 -7.66 -1.69 -15.30
N ARG A 136 -7.68 -0.39 -15.67
CA ARG A 136 -7.89 0.70 -14.70
C ARG A 136 -9.21 0.55 -13.96
N LEU A 137 -10.30 0.30 -14.70
CA LEU A 137 -11.63 0.15 -14.13
C LEU A 137 -11.73 -1.07 -13.22
N LEU A 138 -11.19 -2.22 -13.65
CA LEU A 138 -11.16 -3.44 -12.84
C LEU A 138 -10.37 -3.23 -11.54
N TYR A 139 -9.16 -2.66 -11.63
CA TYR A 139 -8.35 -2.39 -10.44
C TYR A 139 -9.05 -1.43 -9.47
N ALA A 140 -9.63 -0.34 -10.00
CA ALA A 140 -10.38 0.61 -9.20
C ALA A 140 -11.54 -0.07 -8.45
N GLN A 141 -12.27 -0.97 -9.12
CA GLN A 141 -13.37 -1.72 -8.50
C GLN A 141 -12.87 -2.65 -7.38
N LEU A 142 -11.75 -3.36 -7.59
CA LEU A 142 -11.16 -4.25 -6.58
C LEU A 142 -10.75 -3.47 -5.32
N VAL A 143 -10.04 -2.35 -5.49
CA VAL A 143 -9.63 -1.48 -4.38
C VAL A 143 -10.85 -0.87 -3.69
N ARG A 144 -11.85 -0.41 -4.44
CA ARG A 144 -13.09 0.15 -3.87
C ARG A 144 -13.81 -0.86 -2.99
N ASN A 145 -13.93 -2.10 -3.42
CA ASN A 145 -14.56 -3.16 -2.63
C ASN A 145 -13.82 -3.41 -1.30
N ILE A 146 -12.49 -3.31 -1.29
CA ILE A 146 -11.69 -3.42 -0.05
C ILE A 146 -11.92 -2.17 0.82
N TYR A 147 -11.82 -0.99 0.24
CA TYR A 147 -12.03 0.29 0.92
C TYR A 147 -13.39 0.34 1.63
N ASP A 148 -14.47 -0.03 0.93
CA ASP A 148 -15.83 -0.02 1.48
C ASP A 148 -15.96 -0.99 2.67
N ARG A 149 -15.33 -2.19 2.59
CA ARG A 149 -15.29 -3.14 3.71
C ARG A 149 -14.51 -2.60 4.91
N LEU A 150 -13.37 -1.96 4.69
CA LEU A 150 -12.59 -1.34 5.76
C LEU A 150 -13.36 -0.21 6.42
N LYS A 151 -14.01 0.64 5.63
CA LYS A 151 -14.85 1.74 6.10
C LYS A 151 -16.02 1.25 6.97
N ALA A 152 -16.70 0.20 6.53
CA ALA A 152 -17.81 -0.39 7.28
C ALA A 152 -17.36 -0.95 8.66
N ARG A 153 -16.13 -1.48 8.76
CA ARG A 153 -15.58 -1.98 10.04
C ARG A 153 -15.20 -0.86 11.03
N ARG A 154 -14.90 0.34 10.53
CA ARG A 154 -14.54 1.50 11.36
C ARG A 154 -15.74 2.28 11.87
N VAL A 155 -16.94 2.06 11.30
CA VAL A 155 -18.18 2.63 11.83
C VAL A 155 -18.62 1.77 13.01
N PRO A 156 -18.69 2.30 14.25
CA PRO A 156 -19.22 1.52 15.38
C PRO A 156 -20.65 1.06 15.05
N PRO A 157 -21.06 -0.15 15.48
CA PRO A 157 -22.44 -0.55 15.36
C PRO A 157 -23.29 0.53 16.06
N ALA A 158 -24.32 1.02 15.35
CA ALA A 158 -25.27 1.95 15.94
C ALA A 158 -25.79 1.33 17.23
N HIS A 159 -25.45 1.91 18.37
CA HIS A 159 -26.00 1.48 19.63
C HIS A 159 -27.51 1.68 19.53
N LEU A 160 -28.25 0.57 19.57
CA LEU A 160 -29.70 0.61 19.77
C LEU A 160 -29.93 1.34 21.10
N ALA A 161 -30.25 2.62 21.03
CA ALA A 161 -30.72 3.36 22.19
C ALA A 161 -32.05 2.75 22.59
N ILE A 162 -32.05 1.97 23.66
CA ILE A 162 -33.29 1.55 24.32
C ILE A 162 -33.85 2.81 24.91
N ARG A 163 -35.01 3.28 24.44
CA ARG A 163 -35.82 4.35 25.02
C ARG A 163 -36.71 3.78 26.09
#